data_e6f3328b9b11ec1dbad561d388bb2bb5
#
_entry.id   e6f3328b9b11ec1dbad561d388bb2bb5
#
_cell.length_a   1.000
_cell.length_b   1.000
_cell.length_c   1.000
_cell.angle_alpha   90.00
_cell.angle_beta   90.00
_cell.angle_gamma   90.00
#
_symmetry.space_group_name_H-M   'P 1'
#
loop_
_entity.id
_entity.type
_entity.pdbx_description
1 polymer ?
#
loop_
_entity_poly.entity_id
_entity_poly.type
_entity_poly.pdbx_seq_one_letter_code
_entity_poly.pdbx_strand_id
1 'polypeptide(L)'
;APKTKAGVRDVTLPDVVVDALREHRRQQLEHRMALGLGKLPDDALVLPALAGGPSAPRQLTGDWREVRELAGVGDVTWHALRHTHVSMLIDAGIDVVKIAKRIGHANPSITLKIYAKEFRKRDEVSAAAINAALAGLGQ
;
A
#
# COMPACT_ATOMS: atom_id res chain seq x y z
N ALA A 1 11.35 -6.43 -12.79
CA ALA A 1 10.44 -5.44 -13.40
C ALA A 1 8.99 -5.91 -13.26
N PRO A 2 8.00 -4.99 -13.14
CA PRO A 2 6.60 -5.34 -13.09
C PRO A 2 6.15 -6.06 -14.36
N LYS A 3 5.20 -7.02 -14.23
CA LYS A 3 4.68 -7.80 -15.37
C LYS A 3 3.89 -6.97 -16.38
N THR A 4 3.39 -5.79 -16.02
CA THR A 4 2.56 -4.94 -16.88
C THR A 4 3.01 -3.49 -16.80
N LYS A 5 2.74 -2.69 -17.86
CA LYS A 5 2.99 -1.23 -17.85
C LYS A 5 2.27 -0.52 -16.70
N ALA A 6 1.07 -0.93 -16.34
CA ALA A 6 0.31 -0.37 -15.20
C ALA A 6 0.97 -0.65 -13.83
N GLY A 7 1.89 -1.63 -13.77
CA GLY A 7 2.69 -1.90 -12.58
C GLY A 7 3.76 -0.83 -12.32
N VAL A 8 4.22 -0.12 -13.37
CA VAL A 8 5.18 1.00 -13.25
C VAL A 8 4.37 2.26 -12.97
N ARG A 9 4.49 2.80 -11.77
CA ARG A 9 3.73 3.97 -11.33
C ARG A 9 4.37 4.64 -10.15
N ASP A 10 4.12 5.92 -10.01
CA ASP A 10 4.45 6.69 -8.82
C ASP A 10 3.31 6.60 -7.80
N VAL A 11 3.65 6.41 -6.54
CA VAL A 11 2.70 6.35 -5.43
C VAL A 11 3.17 7.31 -4.35
N THR A 12 2.38 8.37 -4.10
CA THR A 12 2.62 9.27 -2.97
C THR A 12 2.44 8.51 -1.66
N LEU A 13 3.45 8.57 -0.80
CA LEU A 13 3.46 7.90 0.49
C LEU A 13 2.90 8.82 1.58
N PRO A 14 2.15 8.29 2.56
CA PRO A 14 1.82 9.02 3.79
C PRO A 14 3.08 9.37 4.58
N ASP A 15 3.05 10.49 5.33
CA ASP A 15 4.21 10.98 6.10
C ASP A 15 4.74 9.92 7.08
N VAL A 16 3.85 9.21 7.77
CA VAL A 16 4.24 8.12 8.68
C VAL A 16 5.06 7.02 8.01
N VAL A 17 4.77 6.72 6.74
CA VAL A 17 5.53 5.73 5.95
C VAL A 17 6.88 6.32 5.52
N VAL A 18 6.90 7.60 5.15
CA VAL A 18 8.14 8.31 4.80
C VAL A 18 9.10 8.32 6.00
N ASP A 19 8.59 8.64 7.19
CA ASP A 19 9.40 8.68 8.40
C ASP A 19 9.90 7.29 8.81
N ALA A 20 9.06 6.26 8.70
CA ALA A 20 9.49 4.88 8.92
C ALA A 20 10.59 4.44 7.94
N LEU A 21 10.50 4.85 6.65
CA LEU A 21 11.51 4.54 5.65
C LEU A 21 12.84 5.30 5.91
N ARG A 22 12.77 6.55 6.38
CA ARG A 22 13.95 7.33 6.78
C ARG A 22 14.68 6.66 7.95
N GLU A 23 13.92 6.26 8.96
CA GLU A 23 14.47 5.56 10.12
C GLU A 23 15.09 4.21 9.72
N HIS A 24 14.40 3.44 8.88
CA HIS A 24 14.93 2.18 8.35
C HIS A 24 16.24 2.40 7.58
N ARG A 25 16.34 3.44 6.74
CA ARG A 25 17.55 3.80 6.02
C ARG A 25 18.69 4.16 6.98
N ARG A 26 18.41 4.87 8.07
CA ARG A 26 19.38 5.19 9.12
C ARG A 26 19.93 3.92 9.75
N GLN A 27 19.07 2.98 10.14
CA GLN A 27 19.45 1.70 10.72
C GLN A 27 20.28 0.85 9.75
N GLN A 28 19.89 0.79 8.48
CA GLN A 28 20.70 0.12 7.45
C GLN A 28 22.11 0.70 7.34
N LEU A 29 22.22 2.03 7.37
CA LEU A 29 23.53 2.71 7.33
C LEU A 29 24.37 2.38 8.55
N GLU A 30 23.81 2.46 9.76
CA GLU A 30 24.51 2.14 11.02
C GLU A 30 24.99 0.69 11.01
N HIS A 31 24.14 -0.24 10.59
CA HIS A 31 24.52 -1.64 10.48
C HIS A 31 25.69 -1.85 9.49
N ARG A 32 25.66 -1.21 8.33
CA ARG A 32 26.75 -1.27 7.35
C ARG A 32 28.05 -0.67 7.89
N MET A 33 27.95 0.46 8.57
CA MET A 33 29.14 1.09 9.21
C MET A 33 29.76 0.18 10.27
N ALA A 34 28.94 -0.45 11.10
CA ALA A 34 29.42 -1.42 12.11
C ALA A 34 30.09 -2.63 11.48
N LEU A 35 29.71 -3.04 10.28
CA LEU A 35 30.33 -4.12 9.52
C LEU A 35 31.54 -3.66 8.64
N GLY A 36 31.91 -2.39 8.67
CA GLY A 36 32.99 -1.85 7.84
C GLY A 36 32.64 -1.76 6.33
N LEU A 37 31.38 -1.86 5.95
CA LEU A 37 30.92 -1.87 4.56
C LEU A 37 30.77 -0.46 3.95
N GLY A 38 31.04 0.59 4.72
CA GLY A 38 30.96 1.98 4.27
C GLY A 38 29.55 2.49 4.01
N LYS A 39 29.43 3.54 3.18
CA LYS A 39 28.16 4.22 2.88
C LYS A 39 27.14 3.29 2.22
N LEU A 40 25.86 3.59 2.43
CA LEU A 40 24.77 2.93 1.73
C LEU A 40 24.76 3.43 0.27
N PRO A 41 24.73 2.53 -0.74
CA PRO A 41 24.58 2.91 -2.15
C PRO A 41 23.30 3.70 -2.40
N ASP A 42 23.28 4.54 -3.43
CA ASP A 42 22.09 5.32 -3.78
C ASP A 42 20.94 4.45 -4.28
N ASP A 43 21.26 3.32 -4.90
CA ASP A 43 20.33 2.30 -5.40
C ASP A 43 20.09 1.15 -4.39
N ALA A 44 20.45 1.35 -3.12
CA ALA A 44 20.27 0.35 -2.08
C ALA A 44 18.80 -0.08 -1.97
N LEU A 45 18.61 -1.39 -1.86
CA LEU A 45 17.27 -1.96 -1.68
C LEU A 45 16.71 -1.62 -0.31
N VAL A 46 15.41 -1.36 -0.23
CA VAL A 46 14.70 -1.12 1.03
C VAL A 46 14.74 -2.37 1.92
N LEU A 47 14.53 -3.54 1.34
CA LEU A 47 14.56 -4.84 2.03
C LEU A 47 15.57 -5.76 1.32
N PRO A 48 16.87 -5.59 1.56
CA PRO A 48 17.89 -6.47 1.01
C PRO A 48 17.91 -7.82 1.74
N ALA A 49 18.38 -8.86 1.04
CA ALA A 49 18.87 -10.06 1.71
C ALA A 49 20.14 -9.77 2.53
N LEU A 50 20.52 -10.67 3.42
CA LEU A 50 21.72 -10.51 4.26
C LEU A 50 22.99 -10.19 3.45
N ALA A 51 23.12 -10.73 2.24
CA ALA A 51 24.23 -10.46 1.32
C ALA A 51 24.09 -9.13 0.55
N GLY A 52 23.06 -8.31 0.82
CA GLY A 52 22.83 -7.01 0.17
C GLY A 52 22.07 -7.07 -1.16
N GLY A 53 21.85 -8.26 -1.73
CA GLY A 53 21.07 -8.46 -2.96
C GLY A 53 19.55 -8.52 -2.71
N PRO A 54 18.73 -8.76 -3.77
CA PRO A 54 17.29 -8.92 -3.63
C PRO A 54 16.93 -10.13 -2.73
N SER A 55 15.99 -9.93 -1.80
CA SER A 55 15.43 -11.00 -1.00
C SER A 55 14.63 -11.98 -1.86
N ALA A 56 14.79 -13.28 -1.63
CA ALA A 56 13.97 -14.29 -2.30
C ALA A 56 12.50 -14.19 -1.83
N PRO A 57 11.50 -14.40 -2.71
CA PRO A 57 10.08 -14.34 -2.33
C PRO A 57 9.73 -15.25 -1.15
N ARG A 58 10.37 -16.43 -1.06
CA ARG A 58 10.18 -17.38 0.04
C ARG A 58 10.67 -16.82 1.38
N GLN A 59 11.79 -16.09 1.38
CA GLN A 59 12.32 -15.44 2.57
C GLN A 59 11.36 -14.36 3.06
N LEU A 60 10.92 -13.46 2.18
CA LEU A 60 9.93 -12.42 2.51
C LEU A 60 8.63 -13.00 3.10
N THR A 61 8.20 -14.18 2.61
CA THR A 61 7.02 -14.86 3.16
C THR A 61 7.29 -15.40 4.58
N GLY A 62 8.51 -15.88 4.83
CA GLY A 62 8.94 -16.31 6.17
C GLY A 62 8.99 -15.15 7.15
N ASP A 63 9.67 -14.06 6.76
CA ASP A 63 9.80 -12.83 7.56
C ASP A 63 8.41 -12.25 7.89
N TRP A 64 7.49 -12.27 6.91
CA TRP A 64 6.11 -11.82 7.13
C TRP A 64 5.37 -12.67 8.16
N ARG A 65 5.59 -13.98 8.17
CA ARG A 65 4.98 -14.86 9.17
C ARG A 65 5.43 -14.47 10.57
N GLU A 66 6.71 -14.23 10.77
CA GLU A 66 7.25 -13.79 12.06
C GLU A 66 6.66 -12.43 12.49
N VAL A 67 6.64 -11.46 11.58
CA VAL A 67 6.05 -10.12 11.84
C VAL A 67 4.59 -10.22 12.26
N ARG A 68 3.77 -11.01 11.58
CA ARG A 68 2.34 -11.14 11.92
C ARG A 68 2.10 -11.88 13.24
N GLU A 69 2.95 -12.86 13.57
CA GLU A 69 2.91 -13.55 14.87
C GLU A 69 3.23 -12.57 16.00
N LEU A 70 4.30 -11.77 15.86
CA LEU A 70 4.65 -10.72 16.82
C LEU A 70 3.57 -9.63 16.96
N ALA A 71 2.92 -9.28 15.87
CA ALA A 71 1.84 -8.28 15.86
C ALA A 71 0.48 -8.83 16.32
N GLY A 72 0.33 -10.15 16.52
CA GLY A 72 -0.93 -10.78 16.93
C GLY A 72 -2.07 -10.66 15.91
N VAL A 73 -1.75 -10.46 14.61
CA VAL A 73 -2.77 -10.21 13.57
C VAL A 73 -3.29 -11.48 12.87
N GLY A 74 -2.93 -12.66 13.37
CA GLY A 74 -3.40 -13.95 12.85
C GLY A 74 -2.94 -14.23 11.41
N ASP A 75 -3.79 -14.91 10.64
CA ASP A 75 -3.42 -15.45 9.30
C ASP A 75 -3.59 -14.42 8.16
N VAL A 76 -3.05 -13.22 8.34
CA VAL A 76 -3.07 -12.15 7.33
C VAL A 76 -1.99 -12.41 6.27
N THR A 77 -2.38 -12.48 5.00
CA THR A 77 -1.43 -12.62 3.88
C THR A 77 -0.94 -11.26 3.38
N TRP A 78 0.19 -11.23 2.65
CA TRP A 78 0.63 -10.03 1.91
C TRP A 78 -0.47 -9.44 1.03
N HIS A 79 -1.27 -10.29 0.41
CA HIS A 79 -2.35 -9.85 -0.46
C HIS A 79 -3.51 -9.23 0.32
N ALA A 80 -3.75 -9.70 1.55
CA ALA A 80 -4.75 -9.11 2.44
C ALA A 80 -4.41 -7.66 2.82
N LEU A 81 -3.12 -7.30 2.98
CA LEU A 81 -2.71 -5.90 3.18
C LEU A 81 -3.12 -5.01 2.02
N ARG A 82 -3.01 -5.51 0.79
CA ARG A 82 -3.47 -4.79 -0.39
C ARG A 82 -5.00 -4.60 -0.38
N HIS A 83 -5.76 -5.64 0.01
CA HIS A 83 -7.20 -5.52 0.18
C HIS A 83 -7.56 -4.49 1.25
N THR A 84 -6.92 -4.54 2.41
CA THR A 84 -7.11 -3.55 3.49
C THR A 84 -6.86 -2.13 2.98
N HIS A 85 -5.74 -1.90 2.27
CA HIS A 85 -5.43 -0.59 1.70
C HIS A 85 -6.52 -0.09 0.75
N VAL A 86 -7.05 -0.95 -0.12
CA VAL A 86 -8.14 -0.58 -1.03
C VAL A 86 -9.43 -0.28 -0.27
N SER A 87 -9.81 -1.11 0.71
CA SER A 87 -11.00 -0.85 1.55
C SER A 87 -10.90 0.48 2.28
N MET A 88 -9.74 0.81 2.86
CA MET A 88 -9.52 2.12 3.50
C MET A 88 -9.70 3.29 2.52
N LEU A 89 -9.25 3.16 1.27
CA LEU A 89 -9.42 4.19 0.25
C LEU A 89 -10.89 4.33 -0.17
N ILE A 90 -11.62 3.22 -0.27
CA ILE A 90 -13.07 3.22 -0.54
C ILE A 90 -13.80 3.90 0.62
N ASP A 91 -13.47 3.56 1.84
CA ASP A 91 -14.08 4.16 3.04
C ASP A 91 -13.79 5.66 3.15
N ALA A 92 -12.61 6.10 2.70
CA ALA A 92 -12.25 7.50 2.57
C ALA A 92 -12.92 8.23 1.39
N GLY A 93 -13.75 7.56 0.58
CA GLY A 93 -14.45 8.19 -0.55
C GLY A 93 -13.63 8.38 -1.81
N ILE A 94 -12.50 7.72 -1.92
CA ILE A 94 -11.65 7.85 -3.10
C ILE A 94 -12.31 7.14 -4.30
N ASP A 95 -12.29 7.80 -5.44
CA ASP A 95 -12.83 7.29 -6.69
C ASP A 95 -12.14 5.99 -7.15
N VAL A 96 -12.93 5.06 -7.73
CA VAL A 96 -12.46 3.74 -8.15
C VAL A 96 -11.35 3.80 -9.19
N VAL A 97 -11.35 4.80 -10.09
CA VAL A 97 -10.31 4.97 -11.12
C VAL A 97 -9.00 5.38 -10.47
N LYS A 98 -9.04 6.29 -9.48
CA LYS A 98 -7.88 6.71 -8.70
C LYS A 98 -7.31 5.53 -7.89
N ILE A 99 -8.18 4.74 -7.27
CA ILE A 99 -7.77 3.52 -6.55
C ILE A 99 -7.09 2.54 -7.50
N ALA A 100 -7.73 2.22 -8.65
CA ALA A 100 -7.18 1.30 -9.63
C ALA A 100 -5.79 1.74 -10.12
N LYS A 101 -5.61 3.03 -10.43
CA LYS A 101 -4.33 3.61 -10.81
C LYS A 101 -3.29 3.45 -9.70
N ARG A 102 -3.65 3.76 -8.45
CA ARG A 102 -2.76 3.66 -7.29
C ARG A 102 -2.29 2.22 -7.04
N ILE A 103 -3.17 1.22 -7.17
CA ILE A 103 -2.83 -0.18 -6.95
C ILE A 103 -2.28 -0.89 -8.19
N GLY A 104 -2.29 -0.22 -9.36
CA GLY A 104 -1.72 -0.73 -10.62
C GLY A 104 -2.59 -1.76 -11.32
N HIS A 105 -3.90 -1.67 -11.21
CA HIS A 105 -4.82 -2.41 -12.07
C HIS A 105 -4.87 -1.74 -13.45
N ALA A 106 -4.66 -2.52 -14.50
CA ALA A 106 -4.71 -2.03 -15.88
C ALA A 106 -6.12 -1.54 -16.27
N ASN A 107 -7.17 -2.09 -15.64
CA ASN A 107 -8.56 -1.73 -15.86
C ASN A 107 -9.26 -1.50 -14.52
N PRO A 108 -9.90 -0.31 -14.30
CA PRO A 108 -10.68 -0.02 -13.10
C PRO A 108 -11.82 -1.01 -12.83
N SER A 109 -12.37 -1.65 -13.88
CA SER A 109 -13.40 -2.68 -13.75
C SER A 109 -12.96 -3.86 -12.86
N ILE A 110 -11.68 -4.16 -12.81
CA ILE A 110 -11.12 -5.19 -11.93
C ILE A 110 -11.33 -4.77 -10.46
N THR A 111 -10.98 -3.52 -10.12
CA THR A 111 -11.19 -2.97 -8.78
C THR A 111 -12.67 -2.95 -8.42
N LEU A 112 -13.51 -2.45 -9.34
CA LEU A 112 -14.95 -2.41 -9.12
C LEU A 112 -15.54 -3.80 -8.91
N LYS A 113 -15.16 -4.81 -9.70
CA LYS A 113 -15.65 -6.19 -9.57
C LYS A 113 -15.28 -6.81 -8.23
N ILE A 114 -14.04 -6.61 -7.77
CA ILE A 114 -13.55 -7.19 -6.53
C ILE A 114 -14.19 -6.52 -5.31
N TYR A 115 -14.39 -5.20 -5.36
CA TYR A 115 -14.84 -4.40 -4.22
C TYR A 115 -16.28 -3.83 -4.42
N ALA A 116 -17.07 -4.42 -5.32
CA ALA A 116 -18.42 -3.95 -5.62
C ALA A 116 -19.34 -3.87 -4.40
N LYS A 117 -19.15 -4.75 -3.42
CA LYS A 117 -19.94 -4.78 -2.18
C LYS A 117 -19.63 -3.58 -1.30
N GLU A 118 -18.37 -3.21 -1.19
CA GLU A 118 -17.88 -2.05 -0.43
C GLU A 118 -18.38 -0.74 -1.05
N PHE A 119 -18.34 -0.63 -2.37
CA PHE A 119 -18.88 0.55 -3.07
C PHE A 119 -20.41 0.69 -2.92
N ARG A 120 -21.16 -0.41 -2.93
CA ARG A 120 -22.63 -0.37 -2.74
C ARG A 120 -23.07 0.11 -1.36
N LYS A 121 -22.30 -0.14 -0.31
CA LYS A 121 -22.60 0.34 1.05
C LYS A 121 -22.67 1.87 1.17
N ARG A 122 -22.24 2.61 0.16
CA ARG A 122 -22.19 4.08 0.14
C ARG A 122 -23.35 4.75 -0.58
N ASP A 123 -24.32 4.00 -1.06
CA ASP A 123 -25.46 4.58 -1.78
C ASP A 123 -26.32 5.50 -0.90
N GLU A 124 -26.47 5.15 0.39
CA GLU A 124 -27.14 6.00 1.38
C GLU A 124 -26.44 7.36 1.56
N VAL A 125 -25.11 7.38 1.54
CA VAL A 125 -24.32 8.62 1.62
C VAL A 125 -24.54 9.47 0.37
N SER A 126 -24.69 8.84 -0.79
CA SER A 126 -24.96 9.52 -2.06
C SER A 126 -26.33 10.20 -2.04
N ALA A 127 -27.35 9.53 -1.52
CA ALA A 127 -28.70 10.10 -1.37
C ALA A 127 -28.70 11.32 -0.42
N ALA A 128 -28.00 11.24 0.71
CA ALA A 128 -27.85 12.35 1.65
C ALA A 128 -27.13 13.56 1.01
N ALA A 129 -26.09 13.32 0.22
CA ALA A 129 -25.37 14.38 -0.49
C ALA A 129 -26.23 15.07 -1.55
N ILE A 130 -27.06 14.31 -2.29
CA ILE A 130 -28.02 14.87 -3.25
C ILE A 130 -29.06 15.72 -2.53
N ASN A 131 -29.61 15.23 -1.41
CA ASN A 131 -30.59 15.99 -0.64
C ASN A 131 -30.01 17.31 -0.12
N ALA A 132 -28.75 17.31 0.38
CA ALA A 132 -28.07 18.52 0.81
C ALA A 132 -27.84 19.51 -0.35
N ALA A 133 -27.46 19.02 -1.53
CA ALA A 133 -27.27 19.85 -2.72
C ALA A 133 -28.57 20.49 -3.19
N LEU A 134 -29.68 19.72 -3.19
CA LEU A 134 -31.01 20.22 -3.60
C LEU A 134 -31.58 21.22 -2.59
N ALA A 135 -31.33 21.05 -1.30
CA ALA A 135 -31.76 22.00 -0.26
C ALA A 135 -31.09 23.37 -0.42
N GLY A 136 -29.83 23.42 -0.94
CA GLY A 136 -29.12 24.66 -1.26
C GLY A 136 -29.59 25.41 -2.51
N LEU A 137 -30.36 24.75 -3.38
CA LEU A 137 -30.92 25.37 -4.60
C LEU A 137 -32.29 26.04 -4.40
N GLY A 138 -32.90 25.87 -3.21
CA GLY A 138 -34.20 26.40 -2.86
C GLY A 138 -34.19 27.72 -2.07
N GLN A 139 -33.04 28.36 -1.95
CA GLN A 139 -32.86 29.72 -1.36
C GLN A 139 -32.40 30.67 -2.45
#